data_34a8a02c3aafe5a8a67ec467d96251a3
#
_entry.id   34a8a02c3aafe5a8a67ec467d96251a3
#
_cell.length_a   1.000
_cell.length_b   1.000
_cell.length_c   1.000
_cell.angle_alpha   90.00
_cell.angle_beta   90.00
_cell.angle_gamma   90.00
#
_symmetry.space_group_name_H-M   'P 1'
#
loop_
_entity.id
_entity.type
_entity.pdbx_description
1 polymer ?
#
loop_
_entity_poly.entity_id
_entity_poly.type
_entity_poly.pdbx_seq_one_letter_code
_entity_poly.pdbx_strand_id
1 'polypeptide(L)'
;MNSGSKEQQPDAAAVGKKLRVLVVDDEPAVREVVADTIQFAGHEIVGTAKDGAEAVARAEELRPDVVVMDIKMPGMNGVDAMTAILNAKTAKRVLLISGEYRSLGVTRDEMMRQGAAGFMEKPFNVTELFGLLERWAGDRSVH
;
A
#
# COMPACT_ATOMS: atom_id res chain seq x y z
N MET A 1 -5.17 25.95 19.99
CA MET A 1 -4.68 24.66 19.58
C MET A 1 -5.72 23.56 19.72
N ASN A 2 -5.87 22.78 18.72
CA ASN A 2 -6.86 21.74 18.75
C ASN A 2 -6.21 20.38 19.02
N SER A 3 -6.16 19.99 20.28
CA SER A 3 -5.53 18.73 20.65
C SER A 3 -6.45 17.54 20.38
N GLY A 4 -7.76 17.77 20.27
CA GLY A 4 -8.68 16.66 20.07
C GLY A 4 -8.46 15.92 18.77
N SER A 5 -8.24 16.65 17.67
CA SER A 5 -8.03 15.98 16.39
C SER A 5 -6.72 15.24 16.35
N LYS A 6 -5.71 15.70 17.09
CA LYS A 6 -4.43 15.00 17.18
C LYS A 6 -4.55 13.68 17.91
N GLU A 7 -5.44 13.65 18.90
CA GLU A 7 -5.61 12.44 19.70
C GLU A 7 -6.29 11.32 18.93
N GLN A 8 -7.03 11.66 17.88
CA GLN A 8 -7.79 10.69 17.10
C GLN A 8 -7.00 10.14 15.92
N GLN A 9 -5.84 10.67 15.66
CA GLN A 9 -5.09 10.37 14.45
C GLN A 9 -3.66 10.05 14.80
N PRO A 10 -3.10 8.95 14.24
CA PRO A 10 -1.69 8.67 14.42
C PRO A 10 -0.84 9.83 13.93
N ASP A 11 0.24 10.08 14.60
CA ASP A 11 1.15 11.16 14.22
C ASP A 11 2.39 10.57 13.57
N ALA A 12 2.30 10.34 12.26
CA ALA A 12 3.40 9.76 11.51
C ALA A 12 4.62 10.68 11.51
N ALA A 13 4.40 11.99 11.58
CA ALA A 13 5.51 12.94 11.57
C ALA A 13 6.32 12.87 12.85
N ALA A 14 5.69 12.52 13.98
CA ALA A 14 6.40 12.40 15.24
C ALA A 14 7.21 11.11 15.33
N VAL A 15 6.77 10.05 14.64
CA VAL A 15 7.41 8.75 14.67
C VAL A 15 8.51 8.65 13.62
N GLY A 16 8.26 9.18 12.45
CA GLY A 16 9.20 9.11 11.34
C GLY A 16 8.74 10.03 10.25
N LYS A 17 9.09 9.71 9.04
CA LYS A 17 8.71 10.57 7.94
C LYS A 17 7.32 10.20 7.43
N LYS A 18 6.72 11.16 6.75
CA LYS A 18 5.47 10.97 6.05
C LYS A 18 5.73 10.12 4.81
N LEU A 19 4.99 9.04 4.68
CA LEU A 19 5.15 8.16 3.53
C LEU A 19 4.37 8.71 2.33
N ARG A 20 4.92 8.48 1.15
CA ARG A 20 4.26 8.76 -0.12
C ARG A 20 3.69 7.46 -0.64
N VAL A 21 2.38 7.39 -0.81
CA VAL A 21 1.68 6.13 -1.04
C VAL A 21 0.89 6.18 -2.35
N LEU A 22 1.02 5.12 -3.14
CA LEU A 22 0.20 4.88 -4.33
C LEU A 22 -0.81 3.80 -3.99
N VAL A 23 -2.09 4.06 -4.22
CA VAL A 23 -3.17 3.13 -3.92
C VAL A 23 -3.72 2.54 -5.21
N VAL A 24 -3.77 1.22 -5.29
CA VAL A 24 -4.18 0.51 -6.49
C VAL A 24 -5.31 -0.45 -6.17
N ASP A 25 -6.46 -0.26 -6.80
CA ASP A 25 -7.61 -1.13 -6.65
C ASP A 25 -8.54 -0.86 -7.83
N ASP A 26 -9.11 -1.91 -8.41
CA ASP A 26 -9.99 -1.74 -9.57
C ASP A 26 -11.38 -1.27 -9.19
N GLU A 27 -11.75 -1.31 -7.91
CA GLU A 27 -13.03 -0.82 -7.44
C GLU A 27 -12.88 0.60 -6.90
N PRO A 28 -13.53 1.58 -7.55
CA PRO A 28 -13.33 2.98 -7.13
C PRO A 28 -13.68 3.24 -5.67
N ALA A 29 -14.75 2.62 -5.16
CA ALA A 29 -15.17 2.83 -3.77
C ALA A 29 -14.13 2.32 -2.79
N VAL A 30 -13.55 1.15 -3.05
CA VAL A 30 -12.52 0.58 -2.20
C VAL A 30 -11.26 1.43 -2.27
N ARG A 31 -10.87 1.82 -3.48
CA ARG A 31 -9.68 2.65 -3.71
C ARG A 31 -9.78 3.95 -2.91
N GLU A 32 -10.97 4.57 -2.92
CA GLU A 32 -11.18 5.82 -2.21
C GLU A 32 -11.10 5.63 -0.70
N VAL A 33 -11.73 4.56 -0.18
CA VAL A 33 -11.70 4.30 1.26
C VAL A 33 -10.28 4.04 1.75
N VAL A 34 -9.51 3.27 0.99
CA VAL A 34 -8.13 2.98 1.36
C VAL A 34 -7.31 4.27 1.36
N ALA A 35 -7.47 5.08 0.31
CA ALA A 35 -6.73 6.34 0.21
C ALA A 35 -7.08 7.28 1.37
N ASP A 36 -8.37 7.41 1.68
CA ASP A 36 -8.80 8.29 2.77
C ASP A 36 -8.27 7.81 4.11
N THR A 37 -8.27 6.50 4.33
CA THR A 37 -7.77 5.92 5.57
C THR A 37 -6.28 6.23 5.74
N ILE A 38 -5.51 6.10 4.68
CA ILE A 38 -4.08 6.35 4.74
C ILE A 38 -3.79 7.83 4.96
N GLN A 39 -4.57 8.71 4.32
CA GLN A 39 -4.44 10.14 4.55
C GLN A 39 -4.78 10.50 5.98
N PHE A 40 -5.79 9.86 6.55
CA PHE A 40 -6.16 10.10 7.94
C PHE A 40 -5.00 9.73 8.88
N ALA A 41 -4.23 8.70 8.52
CA ALA A 41 -3.09 8.30 9.32
C ALA A 41 -1.90 9.27 9.21
N GLY A 42 -2.01 10.29 8.35
CA GLY A 42 -0.99 11.32 8.25
C GLY A 42 -0.03 11.14 7.07
N HIS A 43 -0.30 10.22 6.17
CA HIS A 43 0.57 9.99 5.03
C HIS A 43 -0.01 10.63 3.77
N GLU A 44 0.82 10.76 2.75
CA GLU A 44 0.45 11.43 1.52
C GLU A 44 0.07 10.42 0.45
N ILE A 45 -1.10 10.60 -0.16
CA ILE A 45 -1.48 9.82 -1.34
C ILE A 45 -0.94 10.55 -2.56
N VAL A 46 0.06 9.97 -3.21
CA VAL A 46 0.67 10.62 -4.37
C VAL A 46 -0.04 10.28 -5.66
N GLY A 47 -0.87 9.24 -5.65
CA GLY A 47 -1.64 8.87 -6.81
C GLY A 47 -2.46 7.63 -6.56
N THR A 48 -3.28 7.28 -7.53
CA THR A 48 -4.07 6.06 -7.52
C THR A 48 -3.97 5.38 -8.88
N ALA A 49 -4.27 4.08 -8.91
CA ALA A 49 -4.31 3.32 -10.15
C ALA A 49 -5.43 2.30 -10.07
N LYS A 50 -5.97 1.92 -11.21
CA LYS A 50 -7.14 1.04 -11.27
C LYS A 50 -6.80 -0.38 -11.70
N ASP A 51 -5.58 -0.63 -12.14
CA ASP A 51 -5.16 -1.97 -12.55
C ASP A 51 -3.64 -2.09 -12.46
N GLY A 52 -3.15 -3.30 -12.72
CA GLY A 52 -1.72 -3.58 -12.56
C GLY A 52 -0.84 -2.82 -13.54
N ALA A 53 -1.27 -2.69 -14.79
CA ALA A 53 -0.48 -1.97 -15.78
C ALA A 53 -0.36 -0.50 -15.42
N GLU A 54 -1.46 0.10 -14.98
CA GLU A 54 -1.43 1.50 -14.55
C GLU A 54 -0.57 1.65 -13.30
N ALA A 55 -0.63 0.66 -12.39
CA ALA A 55 0.19 0.70 -11.18
C ALA A 55 1.68 0.75 -11.52
N VAL A 56 2.11 -0.08 -12.48
CA VAL A 56 3.51 -0.10 -12.89
C VAL A 56 3.92 1.25 -13.48
N ALA A 57 3.08 1.82 -14.34
CA ALA A 57 3.37 3.11 -14.97
C ALA A 57 3.39 4.24 -13.94
N ARG A 58 2.42 4.24 -13.02
CA ARG A 58 2.34 5.29 -12.01
C ARG A 58 3.50 5.20 -11.01
N ALA A 59 3.92 3.97 -10.66
CA ALA A 59 5.05 3.82 -9.76
C ALA A 59 6.32 4.38 -10.40
N GLU A 60 6.51 4.15 -11.67
CA GLU A 60 7.68 4.70 -12.36
C GLU A 60 7.65 6.23 -12.37
N GLU A 61 6.49 6.79 -12.58
CA GLU A 61 6.31 8.24 -12.64
C GLU A 61 6.47 8.89 -11.27
N LEU A 62 5.87 8.28 -10.25
CA LEU A 62 5.71 8.92 -8.95
C LEU A 62 6.74 8.48 -7.91
N ARG A 63 7.34 7.32 -8.09
CA ARG A 63 8.35 6.77 -7.18
C ARG A 63 7.85 6.79 -5.73
N PRO A 64 6.74 6.10 -5.42
CA PRO A 64 6.19 6.10 -4.07
C PRO A 64 7.07 5.34 -3.10
N ASP A 65 6.92 5.62 -1.81
CA ASP A 65 7.56 4.81 -0.77
C ASP A 65 6.86 3.47 -0.63
N VAL A 66 5.52 3.48 -0.72
CA VAL A 66 4.71 2.28 -0.55
C VAL A 66 3.64 2.23 -1.63
N VAL A 67 3.43 1.06 -2.20
CA VAL A 67 2.27 0.79 -3.06
C VAL A 67 1.35 -0.13 -2.29
N VAL A 68 0.10 0.29 -2.10
CA VAL A 68 -0.94 -0.54 -1.49
C VAL A 68 -1.81 -1.04 -2.63
N MET A 69 -1.81 -2.36 -2.86
CA MET A 69 -2.34 -2.89 -4.11
C MET A 69 -3.19 -4.13 -3.92
N ASP A 70 -4.37 -4.12 -4.52
CA ASP A 70 -5.22 -5.30 -4.62
C ASP A 70 -4.55 -6.34 -5.51
N ILE A 71 -4.78 -7.61 -5.20
CA ILE A 71 -4.20 -8.70 -6.00
C ILE A 71 -5.07 -8.98 -7.23
N LYS A 72 -6.37 -9.14 -7.04
CA LYS A 72 -7.26 -9.55 -8.12
C LYS A 72 -7.77 -8.34 -8.89
N MET A 73 -7.19 -8.14 -10.05
CA MET A 73 -7.54 -7.03 -10.92
C MET A 73 -7.58 -7.52 -12.38
N PRO A 74 -8.32 -6.84 -13.25
CA PRO A 74 -8.35 -7.22 -14.67
C PRO A 74 -6.97 -7.09 -15.30
N GLY A 75 -6.62 -8.01 -16.18
CA GLY A 75 -5.33 -8.01 -16.85
C GLY A 75 -4.23 -8.45 -15.92
N MET A 76 -3.24 -7.60 -15.69
CA MET A 76 -2.12 -7.92 -14.83
C MET A 76 -2.58 -7.91 -13.37
N ASN A 77 -2.39 -9.03 -12.65
CA ASN A 77 -2.78 -9.07 -11.24
C ASN A 77 -1.75 -8.36 -10.37
N GLY A 78 -2.10 -8.16 -9.09
CA GLY A 78 -1.25 -7.38 -8.18
C GLY A 78 0.10 -8.02 -7.90
N VAL A 79 0.18 -9.36 -7.91
CA VAL A 79 1.47 -10.03 -7.67
C VAL A 79 2.42 -9.77 -8.82
N ASP A 80 1.92 -9.87 -10.05
CA ASP A 80 2.75 -9.61 -11.23
C ASP A 80 3.17 -8.14 -11.30
N ALA A 81 2.23 -7.24 -10.98
CA ALA A 81 2.56 -5.81 -10.94
C ALA A 81 3.62 -5.52 -9.87
N MET A 82 3.49 -6.15 -8.71
CA MET A 82 4.47 -6.00 -7.63
C MET A 82 5.86 -6.43 -8.10
N THR A 83 5.92 -7.58 -8.77
CA THR A 83 7.20 -8.08 -9.26
C THR A 83 7.84 -7.09 -10.21
N ALA A 84 7.05 -6.54 -11.13
CA ALA A 84 7.56 -5.55 -12.07
C ALA A 84 8.05 -4.28 -11.36
N ILE A 85 7.29 -3.81 -10.38
CA ILE A 85 7.63 -2.60 -9.64
C ILE A 85 8.92 -2.80 -8.84
N LEU A 86 9.02 -3.93 -8.15
CA LEU A 86 10.20 -4.18 -7.31
C LEU A 86 11.44 -4.44 -8.16
N ASN A 87 11.30 -5.14 -9.28
CA ASN A 87 12.43 -5.36 -10.17
C ASN A 87 12.94 -4.05 -10.78
N ALA A 88 12.03 -3.14 -11.09
CA ALA A 88 12.40 -1.83 -11.62
C ALA A 88 12.83 -0.86 -10.53
N LYS A 89 12.64 -1.22 -9.26
CA LYS A 89 13.00 -0.40 -8.10
C LYS A 89 12.31 0.95 -8.11
N THR A 90 11.05 0.96 -8.54
CA THR A 90 10.28 2.20 -8.61
C THR A 90 9.48 2.48 -7.35
N ALA A 91 9.42 1.51 -6.42
CA ALA A 91 8.86 1.71 -5.09
C ALA A 91 9.67 0.90 -4.11
N LYS A 92 9.68 1.31 -2.86
CA LYS A 92 10.45 0.62 -1.82
C LYS A 92 9.72 -0.59 -1.26
N ARG A 93 8.41 -0.48 -1.10
CA ARG A 93 7.61 -1.54 -0.50
C ARG A 93 6.28 -1.67 -1.22
N VAL A 94 5.79 -2.91 -1.28
CA VAL A 94 4.45 -3.19 -1.81
C VAL A 94 3.69 -3.94 -0.73
N LEU A 95 2.53 -3.41 -0.36
CA LEU A 95 1.59 -4.07 0.54
C LEU A 95 0.45 -4.61 -0.33
N LEU A 96 0.26 -5.92 -0.30
CA LEU A 96 -0.81 -6.55 -1.08
C LEU A 96 -2.05 -6.73 -0.19
N ILE A 97 -3.21 -6.43 -0.75
CA ILE A 97 -4.49 -6.59 -0.05
C ILE A 97 -5.43 -7.36 -0.97
N SER A 98 -6.13 -8.36 -0.44
CA SER A 98 -7.10 -9.08 -1.25
C SER A 98 -8.12 -9.82 -0.40
N GLY A 99 -9.35 -9.92 -0.93
CA GLY A 99 -10.38 -10.74 -0.32
C GLY A 99 -10.45 -12.14 -0.91
N GLU A 100 -9.77 -12.38 -2.02
CA GLU A 100 -9.90 -13.63 -2.75
C GLU A 100 -8.57 -14.22 -3.18
N TYR A 101 -7.51 -13.97 -2.39
CA TYR A 101 -6.19 -14.43 -2.81
C TYR A 101 -6.11 -15.95 -2.97
N ARG A 102 -6.91 -16.68 -2.20
CA ARG A 102 -6.88 -18.16 -2.29
C ARG A 102 -7.34 -18.67 -3.63
N SER A 103 -8.25 -17.94 -4.28
CA SER A 103 -8.75 -18.36 -5.59
C SER A 103 -7.69 -18.17 -6.68
N LEU A 104 -6.62 -17.45 -6.40
CA LEU A 104 -5.55 -17.22 -7.36
C LEU A 104 -4.46 -18.28 -7.26
N GLY A 105 -4.55 -19.20 -6.30
CA GLY A 105 -3.55 -20.25 -6.13
C GLY A 105 -2.23 -19.77 -5.58
N VAL A 106 -2.21 -18.61 -4.94
CA VAL A 106 -0.99 -18.02 -4.38
C VAL A 106 -1.12 -18.00 -2.86
N THR A 107 -0.08 -18.45 -2.17
CA THR A 107 -0.09 -18.44 -0.71
C THR A 107 0.53 -17.16 -0.19
N ARG A 108 0.24 -16.83 1.07
CA ARG A 108 0.86 -15.70 1.73
C ARG A 108 2.39 -15.83 1.74
N ASP A 109 2.88 -17.03 2.06
CA ASP A 109 4.32 -17.25 2.12
C ASP A 109 4.97 -17.01 0.77
N GLU A 110 4.31 -17.43 -0.30
CA GLU A 110 4.85 -17.23 -1.64
C GLU A 110 4.89 -15.75 -2.00
N MET A 111 3.85 -15.00 -1.65
CA MET A 111 3.84 -13.56 -1.90
C MET A 111 4.95 -12.86 -1.15
N MET A 112 5.18 -13.25 0.09
CA MET A 112 6.26 -12.66 0.88
C MET A 112 7.62 -13.01 0.31
N ARG A 113 7.79 -14.25 -0.17
CA ARG A 113 9.04 -14.64 -0.81
C ARG A 113 9.29 -13.85 -2.09
N GLN A 114 8.24 -13.44 -2.78
CA GLN A 114 8.38 -12.66 -4.00
C GLN A 114 8.62 -11.19 -3.73
N GLY A 115 8.62 -10.79 -2.47
CA GLY A 115 9.04 -9.45 -2.10
C GLY A 115 7.98 -8.57 -1.48
N ALA A 116 6.76 -9.08 -1.24
CA ALA A 116 5.74 -8.29 -0.59
C ALA A 116 6.22 -7.87 0.79
N ALA A 117 6.04 -6.59 1.13
CA ALA A 117 6.39 -6.10 2.45
C ALA A 117 5.33 -6.52 3.49
N GLY A 118 4.12 -6.81 3.01
CA GLY A 118 3.06 -7.30 3.87
C GLY A 118 1.88 -7.76 3.04
N PHE A 119 0.96 -8.41 3.71
CA PHE A 119 -0.27 -8.87 3.09
C PHE A 119 -1.42 -8.74 4.08
N MET A 120 -2.55 -8.22 3.63
CA MET A 120 -3.75 -8.08 4.44
C MET A 120 -4.94 -8.63 3.68
N GLU A 121 -5.85 -9.28 4.38
CA GLU A 121 -7.09 -9.76 3.80
C GLU A 121 -8.18 -8.70 3.92
N LYS A 122 -9.06 -8.65 2.93
CA LYS A 122 -10.24 -7.79 2.98
C LYS A 122 -11.37 -8.51 3.71
N PRO A 123 -12.17 -7.84 4.52
CA PRO A 123 -12.02 -6.44 4.89
C PRO A 123 -10.79 -6.26 5.78
N PHE A 124 -9.98 -5.27 5.46
CA PHE A 124 -8.72 -5.12 6.19
C PHE A 124 -8.94 -4.42 7.53
N ASN A 125 -8.01 -4.67 8.44
CA ASN A 125 -8.02 -4.08 9.77
C ASN A 125 -7.29 -2.75 9.73
N VAL A 126 -8.01 -1.66 10.06
CA VAL A 126 -7.44 -0.32 10.00
C VAL A 126 -6.26 -0.16 10.96
N THR A 127 -6.38 -0.76 12.15
CA THR A 127 -5.29 -0.69 13.13
C THR A 127 -4.04 -1.39 12.62
N GLU A 128 -4.21 -2.52 11.95
CA GLU A 128 -3.07 -3.23 11.36
C GLU A 128 -2.42 -2.40 10.27
N LEU A 129 -3.22 -1.78 9.42
CA LEU A 129 -2.70 -0.92 8.35
C LEU A 129 -1.91 0.25 8.94
N PHE A 130 -2.48 0.91 9.95
CA PHE A 130 -1.80 2.02 10.59
C PHE A 130 -0.46 1.57 11.18
N GLY A 131 -0.45 0.41 11.84
CA GLY A 131 0.77 -0.10 12.45
C GLY A 131 1.87 -0.37 11.45
N LEU A 132 1.51 -0.96 10.30
CA LEU A 132 2.47 -1.21 9.23
C LEU A 132 3.06 0.10 8.69
N LEU A 133 2.18 1.08 8.44
CA LEU A 133 2.64 2.35 7.89
C LEU A 133 3.56 3.08 8.87
N GLU A 134 3.22 3.07 10.15
CA GLU A 134 4.07 3.71 11.16
C GLU A 134 5.43 3.04 11.26
N ARG A 135 5.44 1.71 11.21
CA ARG A 135 6.71 0.98 11.24
C ARG A 135 7.58 1.36 10.06
N TRP A 136 6.99 1.40 8.87
CA TRP A 136 7.76 1.74 7.67
C TRP A 136 8.19 3.19 7.66
N ALA A 137 7.38 4.09 8.19
CA ALA A 137 7.75 5.50 8.29
C ALA A 137 8.94 5.70 9.22
N GLY A 138 9.04 4.89 10.27
CA GLY A 138 10.13 4.98 11.22
C GLY A 138 11.36 4.18 10.84
N ASP A 139 11.28 3.34 9.81
CA ASP A 139 12.38 2.46 9.44
C ASP A 139 13.32 3.17 8.46
N ARG A 140 14.49 3.53 8.94
CA ARG A 140 15.50 4.22 8.15
C ARG A 140 16.54 3.31 7.55
N SER A 141 16.44 2.01 7.81
CA SER A 141 17.41 1.05 7.28
C SER A 141 17.09 0.67 5.84
N VAL A 142 15.92 1.00 5.34
CA VAL A 142 15.47 0.65 3.98
C VAL A 142 15.71 1.83 3.06
N HIS A 143 16.43 1.59 2.01
CA HIS A 143 16.77 2.62 1.04
C HIS A 143 16.50 2.19 -0.36
#